data_856a35694532f23bedf22d3317ab1f44
#
_entry.id   856a35694532f23bedf22d3317ab1f44
#
_cell.length_a   1.000
_cell.length_b   1.000
_cell.length_c   1.000
_cell.angle_alpha   90.00
_cell.angle_beta   90.00
_cell.angle_gamma   90.00
#
_symmetry.space_group_name_H-M   'P 1'
#
loop_
_entity.id
_entity.type
_entity.pdbx_description
1 polymer ?
#
loop_
_entity_poly.entity_id
_entity_poly.type
_entity_poly.pdbx_seq_one_letter_code
_entity_poly.pdbx_strand_id
1 'polypeptide(L)'
;MSRPRCARCERPLGHCLCALIPRLASRTLVLLLQHPSETGHALNTARLAALGLENAELRVGERFPPQSWQRDGYQSWLLFPGEQARSLSEVAQACAEQPCQLIVPDGTWRKARKLLHLNPELAALPRAVLPAGLSSRYRLRKAPADGALSTIEAVVQALNVLDAPRDFDELLKPFDALIDGQIAAMGAETFQRNHQRP
;
A
#
# COMPACT_ATOMS: atom_id res chain seq x y z
N MET A 1 -10.16 -7.76 -28.73
CA MET A 1 -10.95 -8.22 -27.57
C MET A 1 -10.10 -8.08 -26.32
N SER A 2 -10.58 -7.42 -25.26
CA SER A 2 -9.84 -7.34 -24.00
C SER A 2 -9.80 -8.71 -23.34
N ARG A 3 -8.66 -9.05 -22.72
CA ARG A 3 -8.52 -10.33 -21.98
C ARG A 3 -9.51 -10.36 -20.80
N PRO A 4 -10.21 -11.49 -20.56
CA PRO A 4 -11.14 -11.60 -19.43
C PRO A 4 -10.40 -11.41 -18.11
N ARG A 5 -10.98 -10.64 -17.18
CA ARG A 5 -10.41 -10.29 -15.90
C ARG A 5 -11.15 -10.95 -14.74
N CYS A 6 -10.44 -11.27 -13.67
CA CYS A 6 -11.03 -11.72 -12.43
C CYS A 6 -11.83 -10.57 -11.77
N ALA A 7 -13.09 -10.81 -11.44
CA ALA A 7 -13.95 -9.80 -10.81
C ALA A 7 -13.44 -9.32 -9.43
N ARG A 8 -12.66 -10.16 -8.69
CA ARG A 8 -12.14 -9.83 -7.35
C ARG A 8 -10.83 -9.05 -7.42
N CYS A 9 -9.78 -9.60 -8.04
CA CYS A 9 -8.46 -8.96 -8.07
C CYS A 9 -8.21 -8.12 -9.33
N GLU A 10 -9.14 -8.09 -10.29
CA GLU A 10 -9.09 -7.35 -11.55
C GLU A 10 -7.90 -7.68 -12.47
N ARG A 11 -7.20 -8.78 -12.19
CA ARG A 11 -6.12 -9.27 -13.03
C ARG A 11 -6.67 -10.15 -14.17
N PRO A 12 -5.94 -10.28 -15.30
CA PRO A 12 -6.27 -11.29 -16.29
C PRO A 12 -6.44 -12.65 -15.62
N LEU A 13 -7.43 -13.47 -16.05
CA LEU A 13 -7.74 -14.74 -15.38
C LEU A 13 -6.54 -15.67 -15.28
N GLY A 14 -5.67 -15.74 -16.31
CA GLY A 14 -4.44 -16.54 -16.28
C GLY A 14 -3.36 -16.04 -15.31
N HIS A 15 -3.56 -14.85 -14.70
CA HIS A 15 -2.66 -14.25 -13.70
C HIS A 15 -3.42 -13.88 -12.43
N CYS A 16 -4.52 -14.59 -12.16
CA CYS A 16 -5.33 -14.37 -10.97
C CYS A 16 -4.55 -14.77 -9.72
N LEU A 17 -4.53 -13.87 -8.72
CA LEU A 17 -3.82 -14.06 -7.45
C LEU A 17 -4.75 -14.36 -6.27
N CYS A 18 -6.07 -14.52 -6.52
CA CYS A 18 -7.05 -14.65 -5.45
C CYS A 18 -6.82 -15.82 -4.50
N ALA A 19 -6.23 -16.91 -4.99
CA ALA A 19 -5.89 -18.08 -4.17
C ALA A 19 -4.75 -17.81 -3.17
N LEU A 20 -3.93 -16.77 -3.41
CA LEU A 20 -2.80 -16.39 -2.58
C LEU A 20 -3.12 -15.23 -1.63
N ILE A 21 -4.25 -14.54 -1.85
CA ILE A 21 -4.66 -13.41 -1.01
C ILE A 21 -5.17 -13.94 0.32
N PRO A 22 -4.51 -13.67 1.45
CA PRO A 22 -4.97 -14.08 2.77
C PRO A 22 -6.23 -13.31 3.19
N ARG A 23 -6.72 -13.59 4.37
CA ARG A 23 -7.74 -12.80 5.05
C ARG A 23 -7.30 -12.55 6.48
N LEU A 24 -6.63 -11.41 6.68
CA LEU A 24 -6.00 -11.06 7.96
C LEU A 24 -6.84 -10.00 8.68
N ALA A 25 -7.20 -10.29 9.93
CA ALA A 25 -7.84 -9.30 10.78
C ALA A 25 -6.78 -8.33 11.32
N SER A 26 -7.04 -7.03 11.23
CA SER A 26 -6.23 -5.96 11.85
C SER A 26 -7.07 -5.13 12.82
N ARG A 27 -6.45 -4.64 13.89
CA ARG A 27 -7.06 -3.65 14.78
C ARG A 27 -7.09 -2.28 14.10
N THR A 28 -6.00 -1.95 13.42
CA THR A 28 -5.88 -0.72 12.63
C THR A 28 -6.74 -0.80 11.37
N LEU A 29 -7.57 0.21 11.13
CA LEU A 29 -8.27 0.39 9.86
C LEU A 29 -7.29 0.95 8.83
N VAL A 30 -7.14 0.30 7.68
CA VAL A 30 -6.30 0.77 6.58
C VAL A 30 -7.16 1.37 5.48
N LEU A 31 -7.05 2.67 5.25
CA LEU A 31 -7.72 3.36 4.15
C LEU A 31 -6.73 3.69 3.04
N LEU A 32 -6.84 3.01 1.91
CA LEU A 32 -6.01 3.23 0.73
C LEU A 32 -6.69 4.23 -0.21
N LEU A 33 -6.04 5.37 -0.46
CA LEU A 33 -6.54 6.40 -1.35
C LEU A 33 -5.75 6.37 -2.66
N GLN A 34 -6.31 5.68 -3.65
CA GLN A 34 -5.64 5.38 -4.91
C GLN A 34 -5.93 6.44 -5.98
N HIS A 35 -4.87 6.94 -6.60
CA HIS A 35 -5.01 7.80 -7.77
C HIS A 35 -5.62 7.00 -8.95
N PRO A 36 -6.60 7.55 -9.72
CA PRO A 36 -7.31 6.81 -10.76
C PRO A 36 -6.43 6.15 -11.81
N SER A 37 -5.30 6.77 -12.16
CA SER A 37 -4.38 6.20 -13.15
C SER A 37 -3.61 4.95 -12.68
N GLU A 38 -3.72 4.57 -11.40
CA GLU A 38 -3.10 3.35 -10.86
C GLU A 38 -4.03 2.13 -10.97
N THR A 39 -5.33 2.31 -11.18
CA THR A 39 -6.32 1.21 -11.17
C THR A 39 -6.04 0.14 -12.21
N GLY A 40 -5.61 0.52 -13.41
CA GLY A 40 -5.28 -0.41 -14.50
C GLY A 40 -3.84 -0.89 -14.52
N HIS A 41 -3.00 -0.45 -13.57
CA HIS A 41 -1.58 -0.79 -13.58
C HIS A 41 -1.36 -2.27 -13.26
N ALA A 42 -0.55 -2.95 -14.08
CA ALA A 42 -0.29 -4.40 -13.92
C ALA A 42 0.31 -4.75 -12.53
N LEU A 43 1.01 -3.80 -11.92
CA LEU A 43 1.67 -3.94 -10.63
C LEU A 43 0.93 -3.18 -9.51
N ASN A 44 -0.40 -3.03 -9.63
CA ASN A 44 -1.22 -2.43 -8.58
C ASN A 44 -1.22 -3.32 -7.33
N THR A 45 -0.60 -2.83 -6.26
CA THR A 45 -0.47 -3.55 -4.98
C THR A 45 -1.47 -3.08 -3.93
N ALA A 46 -2.02 -1.88 -4.06
CA ALA A 46 -3.01 -1.36 -3.12
C ALA A 46 -4.27 -2.25 -3.06
N ARG A 47 -4.74 -2.73 -4.23
CA ARG A 47 -5.88 -3.65 -4.29
C ARG A 47 -5.59 -4.98 -3.59
N LEU A 48 -4.36 -5.51 -3.70
CA LEU A 48 -3.99 -6.75 -3.00
C LEU A 48 -4.01 -6.56 -1.48
N ALA A 49 -3.50 -5.42 -0.99
CA ALA A 49 -3.56 -5.07 0.43
C ALA A 49 -5.01 -4.95 0.93
N ALA A 50 -5.86 -4.22 0.19
CA ALA A 50 -7.28 -4.07 0.56
C ALA A 50 -8.05 -5.40 0.58
N LEU A 51 -7.74 -6.31 -0.34
CA LEU A 51 -8.41 -7.62 -0.41
C LEU A 51 -7.93 -8.61 0.64
N GLY A 52 -6.72 -8.43 1.15
CA GLY A 52 -6.08 -9.34 2.10
C GLY A 52 -6.29 -8.96 3.57
N LEU A 53 -6.85 -7.78 3.85
CA LEU A 53 -7.17 -7.30 5.19
C LEU A 53 -8.69 -7.24 5.37
N GLU A 54 -9.18 -7.67 6.54
CA GLU A 54 -10.60 -7.58 6.89
C GLU A 54 -11.02 -6.13 7.20
N ASN A 55 -10.12 -5.35 7.77
CA ASN A 55 -10.34 -3.97 8.18
C ASN A 55 -9.58 -3.01 7.23
N ALA A 56 -9.86 -3.11 5.94
CA ALA A 56 -9.29 -2.22 4.93
C ALA A 56 -10.31 -1.77 3.89
N GLU A 57 -10.14 -0.55 3.42
CA GLU A 57 -10.93 0.05 2.34
C GLU A 57 -10.00 0.59 1.25
N LEU A 58 -10.40 0.44 -0.01
CA LEU A 58 -9.75 1.06 -1.16
C LEU A 58 -10.72 2.04 -1.83
N ARG A 59 -10.32 3.29 -1.91
CA ARG A 59 -11.07 4.35 -2.59
C ARG A 59 -10.25 4.93 -3.72
N VAL A 60 -10.87 5.06 -4.89
CA VAL A 60 -10.23 5.58 -6.10
C VAL A 60 -10.73 6.98 -6.36
N GLY A 61 -9.82 7.94 -6.51
CA GLY A 61 -10.17 9.32 -6.76
C GLY A 61 -8.95 10.25 -6.70
N GLU A 62 -9.15 11.51 -7.05
CA GLU A 62 -8.18 12.59 -6.83
C GLU A 62 -8.64 13.52 -5.70
N ARG A 63 -9.95 13.64 -5.49
CA ARG A 63 -10.57 14.43 -4.42
C ARG A 63 -11.39 13.51 -3.52
N PHE A 64 -11.20 13.65 -2.22
CA PHE A 64 -11.82 12.86 -1.18
C PHE A 64 -12.48 13.80 -0.17
N PRO A 65 -13.81 13.95 -0.22
CA PRO A 65 -14.51 14.77 0.77
C PRO A 65 -14.34 14.15 2.16
N PRO A 66 -14.38 14.96 3.25
CA PRO A 66 -14.14 14.49 4.62
C PRO A 66 -14.92 13.23 5.00
N GLN A 67 -16.18 13.12 4.59
CA GLN A 67 -17.03 11.94 4.85
C GLN A 67 -16.47 10.64 4.25
N SER A 68 -15.55 10.75 3.30
CA SER A 68 -14.93 9.57 2.67
C SER A 68 -13.77 8.98 3.49
N TRP A 69 -13.18 9.75 4.42
CA TRP A 69 -12.02 9.31 5.17
C TRP A 69 -12.11 9.57 6.68
N GLN A 70 -12.96 10.47 7.13
CA GLN A 70 -13.22 10.65 8.57
C GLN A 70 -13.96 9.43 9.12
N ARG A 71 -13.55 8.97 10.30
CA ARG A 71 -14.17 7.86 11.02
C ARG A 71 -14.31 8.23 12.49
N ASP A 72 -15.54 8.28 12.96
CA ASP A 72 -15.82 8.53 14.38
C ASP A 72 -15.22 7.38 15.22
N GLY A 73 -14.61 7.77 16.34
CA GLY A 73 -13.98 6.82 17.23
C GLY A 73 -12.58 6.34 16.81
N TYR A 74 -12.04 6.82 15.68
CA TYR A 74 -10.69 6.49 15.24
C TYR A 74 -9.76 7.68 15.31
N GLN A 75 -8.49 7.45 15.66
CA GLN A 75 -7.40 8.41 15.44
C GLN A 75 -6.83 8.21 14.03
N SER A 76 -7.01 9.22 13.17
CA SER A 76 -6.55 9.16 11.77
C SER A 76 -5.12 9.65 11.63
N TRP A 77 -4.28 8.84 10.98
CA TRP A 77 -2.88 9.12 10.67
C TRP A 77 -2.61 8.95 9.18
N LEU A 78 -1.93 9.93 8.60
CA LEU A 78 -1.52 9.89 7.20
C LEU A 78 -0.14 9.23 7.08
N LEU A 79 -0.03 8.09 6.42
CA LEU A 79 1.27 7.46 6.15
C LEU A 79 1.98 8.21 5.03
N PHE A 80 2.69 9.26 5.39
CA PHE A 80 3.41 10.11 4.45
C PHE A 80 4.50 10.91 5.16
N PRO A 81 5.72 11.05 4.58
CA PRO A 81 6.78 11.81 5.22
C PRO A 81 6.43 13.29 5.39
N GLY A 82 7.04 13.93 6.39
CA GLY A 82 6.88 15.34 6.70
C GLY A 82 7.71 15.75 7.90
N GLU A 83 7.91 17.06 8.13
CA GLU A 83 8.78 17.58 9.20
C GLU A 83 8.33 17.15 10.61
N GLN A 84 7.02 17.00 10.82
CA GLN A 84 6.43 16.60 12.11
C GLN A 84 5.88 15.16 12.07
N ALA A 85 6.35 14.33 11.13
CA ALA A 85 5.93 12.95 11.05
C ALA A 85 6.45 12.15 12.25
N ARG A 86 5.56 11.40 12.92
CA ARG A 86 5.90 10.53 14.04
C ARG A 86 6.29 9.15 13.55
N SER A 87 7.15 8.50 14.29
CA SER A 87 7.44 7.07 14.07
C SER A 87 6.19 6.22 14.32
N LEU A 88 6.12 5.05 13.69
CA LEU A 88 5.00 4.13 13.90
C LEU A 88 4.87 3.68 15.36
N SER A 89 5.98 3.59 16.09
CA SER A 89 5.97 3.25 17.53
C SER A 89 5.30 4.34 18.36
N GLU A 90 5.54 5.62 18.06
CA GLU A 90 4.85 6.74 18.72
C GLU A 90 3.37 6.79 18.34
N VAL A 91 3.04 6.44 17.09
CA VAL A 91 1.63 6.32 16.65
C VAL A 91 0.93 5.17 17.38
N ALA A 92 1.57 4.00 17.52
CA ALA A 92 1.03 2.87 18.27
C ALA A 92 0.72 3.24 19.74
N GLN A 93 1.61 4.01 20.38
CA GLN A 93 1.40 4.51 21.74
C GLN A 93 0.23 5.51 21.79
N ALA A 94 0.15 6.43 20.83
CA ALA A 94 -0.95 7.40 20.76
C ALA A 94 -2.31 6.71 20.54
N CYS A 95 -2.34 5.59 19.84
CA CYS A 95 -3.54 4.80 19.55
C CYS A 95 -3.80 3.67 20.59
N ALA A 96 -3.17 3.71 21.75
CA ALA A 96 -3.32 2.64 22.77
C ALA A 96 -4.77 2.52 23.27
N GLU A 97 -5.43 3.64 23.51
CA GLU A 97 -6.80 3.69 24.06
C GLU A 97 -7.88 3.88 22.99
N GLN A 98 -7.51 4.32 21.78
CA GLN A 98 -8.43 4.58 20.69
C GLN A 98 -7.95 3.90 19.41
N PRO A 99 -8.84 3.23 18.62
CA PRO A 99 -8.43 2.55 17.42
C PRO A 99 -7.78 3.49 16.39
N CYS A 100 -6.75 2.98 15.73
CA CYS A 100 -6.00 3.70 14.71
C CYS A 100 -6.65 3.55 13.33
N GLN A 101 -6.72 4.64 12.58
CA GLN A 101 -6.94 4.61 11.14
C GLN A 101 -5.68 5.08 10.42
N LEU A 102 -5.09 4.21 9.61
CA LEU A 102 -3.94 4.53 8.78
C LEU A 102 -4.41 4.85 7.36
N ILE A 103 -4.23 6.10 6.94
CA ILE A 103 -4.59 6.56 5.59
C ILE A 103 -3.34 6.53 4.73
N VAL A 104 -3.40 5.78 3.63
CA VAL A 104 -2.26 5.50 2.75
C VAL A 104 -2.54 6.03 1.34
N PRO A 105 -1.92 7.13 0.92
CA PRO A 105 -1.99 7.60 -0.45
C PRO A 105 -1.28 6.61 -1.40
N ASP A 106 -1.96 6.15 -2.44
CA ASP A 106 -1.42 5.19 -3.41
C ASP A 106 -1.21 5.81 -4.78
N GLY A 107 -0.01 5.67 -5.28
CA GLY A 107 0.48 6.16 -6.56
C GLY A 107 1.97 6.48 -6.52
N THR A 108 2.50 7.02 -7.63
CA THR A 108 3.87 7.56 -7.60
C THR A 108 3.96 8.72 -6.62
N TRP A 109 5.16 9.04 -6.13
CA TRP A 109 5.39 10.18 -5.22
C TRP A 109 4.77 11.49 -5.74
N ARG A 110 4.85 11.74 -7.05
CA ARG A 110 4.22 12.91 -7.69
C ARG A 110 2.71 12.86 -7.57
N LYS A 111 2.08 11.69 -7.79
CA LYS A 111 0.64 11.50 -7.69
C LYS A 111 0.15 11.60 -6.24
N ALA A 112 0.88 11.00 -5.31
CA ALA A 112 0.57 11.10 -3.88
C ALA A 112 0.63 12.56 -3.39
N ARG A 113 1.66 13.32 -3.77
CA ARG A 113 1.74 14.76 -3.47
C ARG A 113 0.60 15.55 -4.10
N LYS A 114 0.25 15.26 -5.37
CA LYS A 114 -0.91 15.89 -6.04
C LYS A 114 -2.21 15.60 -5.28
N LEU A 115 -2.41 14.35 -4.85
CA LEU A 115 -3.57 13.95 -4.08
C LEU A 115 -3.66 14.77 -2.79
N LEU A 116 -2.58 14.90 -2.02
CA LEU A 116 -2.56 15.71 -0.81
C LEU A 116 -2.78 17.21 -1.10
N HIS A 117 -2.21 17.74 -2.17
CA HIS A 117 -2.43 19.12 -2.60
C HIS A 117 -3.92 19.41 -2.93
N LEU A 118 -4.61 18.44 -3.55
CA LEU A 118 -6.03 18.56 -3.90
C LEU A 118 -6.97 18.34 -2.71
N ASN A 119 -6.46 17.85 -1.57
CA ASN A 119 -7.23 17.52 -0.35
C ASN A 119 -6.54 18.14 0.88
N PRO A 120 -6.61 19.47 1.08
CA PRO A 120 -5.86 20.14 2.14
C PRO A 120 -6.23 19.68 3.56
N GLU A 121 -7.49 19.34 3.82
CA GLU A 121 -7.91 18.79 5.11
C GLU A 121 -7.28 17.44 5.41
N LEU A 122 -7.18 16.57 4.40
CA LEU A 122 -6.47 15.30 4.49
C LEU A 122 -4.96 15.52 4.70
N ALA A 123 -4.37 16.49 4.01
CA ALA A 123 -2.96 16.84 4.14
C ALA A 123 -2.59 17.43 5.51
N ALA A 124 -3.57 18.00 6.23
CA ALA A 124 -3.42 18.54 7.58
C ALA A 124 -3.43 17.47 8.69
N LEU A 125 -3.77 16.22 8.37
CA LEU A 125 -3.74 15.12 9.34
C LEU A 125 -2.33 14.90 9.91
N PRO A 126 -2.23 14.45 11.18
CA PRO A 126 -0.95 14.02 11.74
C PRO A 126 -0.34 12.91 10.89
N ARG A 127 0.97 12.99 10.71
CA ARG A 127 1.69 12.07 9.80
C ARG A 127 2.41 10.98 10.56
N ALA A 128 2.40 9.79 9.96
CA ALA A 128 3.20 8.66 10.35
C ALA A 128 4.28 8.40 9.29
N VAL A 129 5.47 7.98 9.71
CA VAL A 129 6.57 7.64 8.82
C VAL A 129 7.09 6.24 9.13
N LEU A 130 7.42 5.50 8.05
CA LEU A 130 8.07 4.20 8.15
C LEU A 130 9.48 4.32 8.70
N PRO A 131 10.01 3.28 9.37
CA PRO A 131 11.40 3.23 9.78
C PRO A 131 12.35 3.46 8.61
N ALA A 132 13.50 4.06 8.87
CA ALA A 132 14.56 4.16 7.87
C ALA A 132 15.24 2.80 7.63
N GLY A 133 15.91 2.65 6.49
CA GLY A 133 16.72 1.45 6.17
C GLY A 133 15.90 0.25 5.67
N LEU A 134 14.60 0.40 5.42
CA LEU A 134 13.80 -0.66 4.82
C LEU A 134 14.22 -0.89 3.37
N SER A 135 14.34 -2.16 2.99
CA SER A 135 14.58 -2.58 1.61
C SER A 135 13.33 -3.18 0.98
N SER A 136 13.06 -2.81 -0.27
CA SER A 136 11.91 -3.35 -1.00
C SER A 136 12.21 -4.70 -1.61
N ARG A 137 11.24 -5.62 -1.56
CA ARG A 137 11.23 -6.89 -2.31
C ARG A 137 10.89 -6.68 -3.79
N TYR A 138 10.66 -5.44 -4.22
CA TYR A 138 10.18 -5.09 -5.55
C TYR A 138 11.31 -5.15 -6.61
N ARG A 139 11.75 -6.34 -6.97
CA ARG A 139 12.88 -6.61 -7.88
C ARG A 139 12.74 -6.03 -9.29
N LEU A 140 11.54 -5.65 -9.70
CA LEU A 140 11.24 -5.05 -11.03
C LEU A 140 11.31 -3.53 -11.04
N ARG A 141 11.50 -2.89 -9.90
CA ARG A 141 11.54 -1.43 -9.81
C ARG A 141 12.94 -0.99 -9.43
N LYS A 142 13.56 -0.15 -10.29
CA LYS A 142 14.65 0.69 -9.77
C LYS A 142 13.99 1.62 -8.74
N ALA A 143 14.31 1.43 -7.48
CA ALA A 143 13.79 2.28 -6.42
C ALA A 143 14.11 3.74 -6.76
N PRO A 144 13.13 4.64 -6.80
CA PRO A 144 13.39 6.07 -7.10
C PRO A 144 14.19 6.76 -6.01
N ALA A 145 14.29 6.14 -4.84
CA ALA A 145 15.15 6.50 -3.70
C ALA A 145 15.34 5.26 -2.83
N ASP A 146 16.41 5.24 -2.04
CA ASP A 146 16.63 4.21 -1.03
C ASP A 146 15.43 4.17 -0.08
N GLY A 147 14.95 2.96 0.23
CA GLY A 147 13.79 2.76 1.11
C GLY A 147 12.41 2.96 0.45
N ALA A 148 12.33 3.16 -0.88
CA ALA A 148 11.04 3.26 -1.56
C ALA A 148 10.34 1.91 -1.64
N LEU A 149 9.30 1.71 -0.83
CA LEU A 149 8.46 0.52 -0.78
C LEU A 149 7.28 0.60 -1.75
N SER A 150 6.72 -0.55 -2.13
CA SER A 150 5.38 -0.62 -2.72
C SER A 150 4.31 -0.38 -1.64
N THR A 151 3.10 -0.04 -2.05
CA THR A 151 2.01 0.26 -1.12
C THR A 151 1.72 -0.92 -0.18
N ILE A 152 1.72 -2.15 -0.68
CA ILE A 152 1.49 -3.34 0.15
C ILE A 152 2.61 -3.56 1.16
N GLU A 153 3.88 -3.35 0.77
CA GLU A 153 5.01 -3.44 1.71
C GLU A 153 4.92 -2.36 2.79
N ALA A 154 4.58 -1.14 2.40
CA ALA A 154 4.40 -0.03 3.34
C ALA A 154 3.28 -0.33 4.36
N VAL A 155 2.17 -0.91 3.91
CA VAL A 155 1.05 -1.35 4.77
C VAL A 155 1.50 -2.45 5.74
N VAL A 156 2.20 -3.48 5.25
CA VAL A 156 2.70 -4.58 6.10
C VAL A 156 3.64 -4.05 7.16
N GLN A 157 4.64 -3.24 6.77
CA GLN A 157 5.58 -2.65 7.74
C GLN A 157 4.89 -1.78 8.79
N ALA A 158 3.86 -1.03 8.39
CA ALA A 158 3.10 -0.22 9.32
C ALA A 158 2.29 -1.09 10.29
N LEU A 159 1.56 -2.09 9.80
CA LEU A 159 0.72 -2.97 10.63
C LEU A 159 1.54 -3.83 11.59
N ASN A 160 2.72 -4.32 11.18
CA ASN A 160 3.61 -5.10 12.04
C ASN A 160 4.07 -4.29 13.29
N VAL A 161 4.06 -2.95 13.20
CA VAL A 161 4.35 -2.08 14.35
C VAL A 161 3.06 -1.69 15.09
N LEU A 162 2.03 -1.22 14.36
CA LEU A 162 0.82 -0.68 14.95
C LEU A 162 -0.03 -1.74 15.66
N ASP A 163 -0.04 -2.95 15.16
CA ASP A 163 -0.85 -4.05 15.66
C ASP A 163 -0.01 -5.15 16.36
N ALA A 164 1.27 -4.85 16.68
CA ALA A 164 2.14 -5.81 17.38
C ALA A 164 1.44 -6.43 18.61
N PRO A 165 1.66 -7.70 18.92
CA PRO A 165 2.64 -8.64 18.34
C PRO A 165 2.15 -9.40 17.09
N ARG A 166 1.07 -8.98 16.44
CA ARG A 166 0.52 -9.62 15.24
C ARG A 166 1.43 -9.38 14.04
N ASP A 167 1.59 -10.39 13.18
CA ASP A 167 2.39 -10.35 11.96
C ASP A 167 1.49 -10.34 10.73
N PHE A 168 1.84 -9.52 9.74
CA PHE A 168 1.10 -9.35 8.49
C PHE A 168 1.90 -9.75 7.25
N ASP A 169 3.04 -10.41 7.39
CA ASP A 169 3.92 -10.80 6.27
C ASP A 169 3.22 -11.74 5.27
N GLU A 170 2.20 -12.49 5.69
CA GLU A 170 1.38 -13.28 4.77
C GLU A 170 0.73 -12.44 3.66
N LEU A 171 0.49 -11.14 3.90
CA LEU A 171 -0.05 -10.22 2.91
C LEU A 171 0.89 -10.04 1.71
N LEU A 172 2.18 -10.32 1.87
CA LEU A 172 3.19 -10.24 0.81
C LEU A 172 3.17 -11.45 -0.14
N LYS A 173 2.55 -12.58 0.22
CA LYS A 173 2.47 -13.77 -0.66
C LYS A 173 1.95 -13.46 -2.08
N PRO A 174 0.79 -12.79 -2.25
CA PRO A 174 0.30 -12.42 -3.58
C PRO A 174 1.20 -11.37 -4.27
N PHE A 175 1.91 -10.53 -3.53
CA PHE A 175 2.86 -9.58 -4.08
C PHE A 175 4.11 -10.28 -4.64
N ASP A 176 4.70 -11.21 -3.89
CA ASP A 176 5.86 -11.98 -4.34
C ASP A 176 5.52 -12.77 -5.62
N ALA A 177 4.37 -13.45 -5.63
CA ALA A 177 3.88 -14.16 -6.81
C ALA A 177 3.61 -13.23 -8.01
N LEU A 178 3.14 -12.00 -7.76
CA LEU A 178 2.99 -10.99 -8.80
C LEU A 178 4.33 -10.64 -9.44
N ILE A 179 5.35 -10.39 -8.63
CA ILE A 179 6.69 -10.03 -9.10
C ILE A 179 7.32 -11.20 -9.87
N ASP A 180 7.24 -12.42 -9.33
CA ASP A 180 7.74 -13.63 -9.99
C ASP A 180 7.06 -13.86 -11.35
N GLY A 181 5.75 -13.72 -11.41
CA GLY A 181 4.98 -13.85 -12.65
C GLY A 181 5.37 -12.81 -13.70
N GLN A 182 5.67 -11.57 -13.30
CA GLN A 182 6.14 -10.53 -14.21
C GLN A 182 7.58 -10.78 -14.69
N ILE A 183 8.48 -11.26 -13.82
CA ILE A 183 9.85 -11.64 -14.19
C ILE A 183 9.80 -12.80 -15.21
N ALA A 184 8.99 -13.83 -14.93
CA ALA A 184 8.82 -14.96 -15.85
C ALA A 184 8.28 -14.50 -17.23
N ALA A 185 7.29 -13.59 -17.25
CA ALA A 185 6.73 -13.06 -18.48
C ALA A 185 7.71 -12.17 -19.28
N MET A 186 8.63 -11.49 -18.60
CA MET A 186 9.67 -10.65 -19.20
C MET A 186 10.82 -11.49 -19.81
N GLY A 187 11.07 -12.67 -19.28
CA GLY A 187 12.21 -13.54 -19.60
C GLY A 187 13.48 -13.17 -18.85
N ALA A 188 14.26 -14.20 -18.49
CA ALA A 188 15.45 -14.08 -17.64
C ALA A 188 16.51 -13.10 -18.20
N GLU A 189 16.82 -13.17 -19.49
CA GLU A 189 17.82 -12.31 -20.14
C GLU A 189 17.40 -10.82 -20.08
N THR A 190 16.12 -10.52 -20.34
CA THR A 190 15.61 -9.15 -20.28
C THR A 190 15.64 -8.62 -18.86
N PHE A 191 15.29 -9.46 -17.88
CA PHE A 191 15.34 -9.11 -16.46
C PHE A 191 16.78 -8.79 -16.02
N GLN A 192 17.76 -9.66 -16.33
CA GLN A 192 19.16 -9.44 -16.01
C GLN A 192 19.70 -8.14 -16.60
N ARG A 193 19.42 -7.90 -17.88
CA ARG A 193 19.87 -6.69 -18.57
C ARG A 193 19.31 -5.40 -17.95
N ASN A 194 18.06 -5.41 -17.51
CA ASN A 194 17.36 -4.20 -17.06
C ASN A 194 17.42 -3.95 -15.56
N HIS A 195 17.59 -5.00 -14.73
CA HIS A 195 17.41 -4.91 -13.29
C HIS A 195 18.59 -5.45 -12.46
N GLN A 196 19.55 -6.17 -13.07
CA GLN A 196 20.72 -6.73 -12.37
C GLN A 196 22.05 -6.14 -12.86
N ARG A 197 22.05 -5.02 -13.60
CA ARG A 197 23.30 -4.32 -13.89
C ARG A 197 23.81 -3.62 -12.60
N PRO A 198 25.10 -3.80 -12.27
CA PRO A 198 25.77 -3.15 -11.15
C PRO A 198 25.73 -1.64 -11.25
#